data_56d4db649af205312576590fc1df0003
#
_entry.id   56d4db649af205312576590fc1df0003
#
_cell.length_a   1.000
_cell.length_b   1.000
_cell.length_c   1.000
_cell.angle_alpha   90.00
_cell.angle_beta   90.00
_cell.angle_gamma   90.00
#
_symmetry.space_group_name_H-M   'P 1'
#
loop_
_entity.id
_entity.type
_entity.pdbx_description
1 polymer ?
#
loop_
_entity_poly.entity_id
_entity_poly.type
_entity_poly.pdbx_seq_one_letter_code
_entity_poly.pdbx_strand_id
1 'polypeptide(L)'
;MEVRIRKGRVSRVRAWLATRKGVRLGDFGEWIALKYLLFRRWDIIARNWRTRQGELDLIAYDGPDLVFIEVRTRHAPTQFSPEKSVDGKKRDQLERLAYSFMERHELYDLPIRFDLIAIETSARDYCLRHYSGFM
;
A
#
# COMPACT_ATOMS: atom_id res chain seq x y z
N MET A 1 12.93 -0.32 3.80
CA MET A 1 12.88 -0.67 5.25
C MET A 1 12.03 -1.91 5.43
N GLU A 2 12.50 -2.83 6.22
CA GLU A 2 11.78 -4.05 6.56
C GLU A 2 11.32 -4.01 8.02
N VAL A 3 10.06 -4.35 8.25
CA VAL A 3 9.48 -4.45 9.60
C VAL A 3 8.85 -5.82 9.76
N ARG A 4 9.28 -6.58 10.77
CA ARG A 4 8.72 -7.89 11.10
C ARG A 4 7.89 -7.80 12.37
N ILE A 5 6.64 -8.19 12.28
CA ILE A 5 5.66 -8.10 13.36
C ILE A 5 5.13 -9.49 13.71
N ARG A 6 5.23 -9.86 14.99
CA ARG A 6 4.69 -11.12 15.51
C ARG A 6 3.16 -11.06 15.60
N LYS A 7 2.49 -12.09 15.17
CA LYS A 7 1.01 -12.20 15.12
C LYS A 7 0.29 -12.02 16.47
N GLY A 8 0.97 -12.14 17.59
CA GLY A 8 0.34 -11.99 18.91
C GLY A 8 -0.30 -10.61 19.16
N ARG A 9 0.20 -9.54 18.52
CA ARG A 9 -0.41 -8.22 18.58
C ARG A 9 -1.44 -7.97 17.48
N VAL A 10 -1.42 -8.78 16.43
CA VAL A 10 -2.24 -8.62 15.23
C VAL A 10 -3.44 -9.57 15.22
N SER A 11 -3.42 -10.60 16.10
CA SER A 11 -4.52 -11.57 16.17
C SER A 11 -5.87 -10.92 16.48
N ARG A 12 -5.90 -9.87 17.29
CA ARG A 12 -7.14 -9.12 17.60
C ARG A 12 -7.67 -8.36 16.38
N VAL A 13 -6.78 -7.82 15.57
CA VAL A 13 -7.16 -7.09 14.36
C VAL A 13 -7.59 -8.05 13.26
N ARG A 14 -6.86 -9.15 13.13
CA ARG A 14 -7.21 -10.22 12.19
C ARG A 14 -8.54 -10.87 12.54
N ALA A 15 -8.81 -11.11 13.84
CA ALA A 15 -10.11 -11.57 14.32
C ALA A 15 -11.21 -10.56 14.03
N TRP A 16 -10.95 -9.27 14.25
CA TRP A 16 -11.90 -8.21 13.96
C TRP A 16 -12.19 -8.07 12.45
N LEU A 17 -11.17 -8.18 11.60
CA LEU A 17 -11.33 -8.16 10.15
C LEU A 17 -12.02 -9.44 9.65
N ALA A 18 -11.71 -10.60 10.23
CA ALA A 18 -12.32 -11.89 9.87
C ALA A 18 -13.82 -11.96 10.24
N THR A 19 -14.29 -11.15 11.17
CA THR A 19 -15.71 -11.05 11.52
C THR A 19 -16.52 -10.23 10.51
N ARG A 20 -15.86 -9.50 9.62
CA ARG A 20 -16.51 -8.79 8.51
C ARG A 20 -16.60 -9.70 7.30
N LYS A 21 -17.82 -10.01 6.84
CA LYS A 21 -18.04 -10.75 5.60
C LYS A 21 -17.30 -10.06 4.45
N GLY A 22 -16.42 -10.81 3.76
CA GLY A 22 -15.74 -10.35 2.55
C GLY A 22 -14.37 -9.68 2.75
N VAL A 23 -13.75 -9.79 3.95
CA VAL A 23 -12.37 -9.32 4.13
C VAL A 23 -11.41 -10.24 3.39
N ARG A 24 -10.73 -9.68 2.38
CA ARG A 24 -9.71 -10.35 1.58
C ARG A 24 -8.33 -10.17 2.22
N LEU A 25 -7.38 -11.03 1.81
CA LEU A 25 -5.97 -10.87 2.21
C LEU A 25 -5.42 -9.48 1.84
N GLY A 26 -5.81 -8.95 0.66
CA GLY A 26 -5.44 -7.61 0.23
C GLY A 26 -5.94 -6.51 1.19
N ASP A 27 -7.19 -6.60 1.66
CA ASP A 27 -7.75 -5.63 2.61
C ASP A 27 -6.98 -5.62 3.93
N PHE A 28 -6.55 -6.79 4.39
CA PHE A 28 -5.68 -6.91 5.57
C PHE A 28 -4.33 -6.23 5.35
N GLY A 29 -3.71 -6.47 4.19
CA GLY A 29 -2.44 -5.84 3.83
C GLY A 29 -2.53 -4.33 3.75
N GLU A 30 -3.55 -3.81 3.11
CA GLU A 30 -3.79 -2.36 3.01
C GLU A 30 -3.99 -1.72 4.39
N TRP A 31 -4.71 -2.42 5.29
CA TRP A 31 -4.88 -1.95 6.64
C TRP A 31 -3.55 -1.90 7.42
N ILE A 32 -2.71 -2.93 7.26
CA ILE A 32 -1.36 -2.96 7.86
C ILE A 32 -0.50 -1.82 7.31
N ALA A 33 -0.52 -1.62 6.00
CA ALA A 33 0.21 -0.53 5.35
C ALA A 33 -0.24 0.84 5.88
N LEU A 34 -1.55 1.05 6.01
CA LEU A 34 -2.12 2.27 6.57
C LEU A 34 -1.59 2.53 7.99
N LYS A 35 -1.65 1.52 8.86
CA LYS A 35 -1.17 1.65 10.25
C LYS A 35 0.32 1.94 10.32
N TYR A 36 1.10 1.30 9.47
CA TYR A 36 2.53 1.54 9.35
C TYR A 36 2.83 3.00 8.99
N LEU A 37 2.13 3.54 7.99
CA LEU A 37 2.33 4.92 7.53
C LEU A 37 1.87 5.93 8.59
N LEU A 38 0.74 5.70 9.25
CA LEU A 38 0.26 6.54 10.35
C LEU A 38 1.24 6.54 11.53
N PHE A 39 1.81 5.40 11.86
CA PHE A 39 2.85 5.31 12.90
C PHE A 39 4.09 6.14 12.52
N ARG A 40 4.43 6.21 11.24
CA ARG A 40 5.50 7.06 10.72
C ARG A 40 5.10 8.53 10.56
N ARG A 41 3.90 8.89 10.96
CA ARG A 41 3.36 10.25 10.90
C ARG A 41 3.20 10.80 9.48
N TRP A 42 2.90 9.91 8.52
CA TRP A 42 2.49 10.33 7.20
C TRP A 42 1.06 10.83 7.23
N ASP A 43 0.77 11.84 6.43
CA ASP A 43 -0.57 12.40 6.29
C ASP A 43 -1.34 11.67 5.19
N ILE A 44 -2.24 10.77 5.59
CA ILE A 44 -3.04 9.97 4.67
C ILE A 44 -4.19 10.82 4.13
N ILE A 45 -4.21 11.03 2.81
CA ILE A 45 -5.20 11.88 2.16
C ILE A 45 -6.27 11.09 1.39
N ALA A 46 -5.98 9.87 0.97
CA ALA A 46 -6.97 9.01 0.31
C ALA A 46 -6.64 7.53 0.48
N ARG A 47 -7.69 6.71 0.46
CA ARG A 47 -7.63 5.25 0.50
C ARG A 47 -8.57 4.68 -0.55
N ASN A 48 -8.13 3.62 -1.24
CA ASN A 48 -8.96 2.91 -2.22
C ASN A 48 -9.63 3.88 -3.21
N TRP A 49 -8.84 4.79 -3.76
CA TRP A 49 -9.34 5.75 -4.72
C TRP A 49 -9.56 5.07 -6.07
N ARG A 50 -10.80 5.08 -6.53
CA ARG A 50 -11.23 4.31 -7.70
C ARG A 50 -11.68 5.19 -8.83
N THR A 51 -11.32 4.76 -10.05
CA THR A 51 -11.87 5.27 -11.30
C THR A 51 -12.22 4.09 -12.21
N ARG A 52 -12.76 4.38 -13.39
CA ARG A 52 -12.96 3.34 -14.43
C ARG A 52 -11.66 2.70 -14.88
N GLN A 53 -10.53 3.37 -14.70
CA GLN A 53 -9.21 2.91 -15.14
C GLN A 53 -8.48 2.06 -14.11
N GLY A 54 -8.97 2.00 -12.88
CA GLY A 54 -8.36 1.23 -11.81
C GLY A 54 -8.44 1.90 -10.45
N GLU A 55 -7.56 1.49 -9.56
CA GLU A 55 -7.57 1.86 -8.15
C GLU A 55 -6.16 2.22 -7.67
N LEU A 56 -6.08 3.24 -6.81
CA LEU A 56 -4.89 3.58 -6.01
C LEU A 56 -5.16 3.17 -4.56
N ASP A 57 -4.28 2.35 -3.99
CA ASP A 57 -4.51 1.78 -2.67
C ASP A 57 -4.42 2.82 -1.56
N LEU A 58 -3.34 3.60 -1.53
CA LEU A 58 -3.12 4.67 -0.56
C LEU A 58 -2.47 5.87 -1.24
N ILE A 59 -2.87 7.05 -0.79
CA ILE A 59 -2.26 8.32 -1.20
C ILE A 59 -1.98 9.12 0.07
N ALA A 60 -0.75 9.60 0.22
CA ALA A 60 -0.30 10.27 1.42
C ALA A 60 0.76 11.34 1.15
N TYR A 61 0.96 12.24 2.09
CA TYR A 61 2.14 13.09 2.12
C TYR A 61 3.20 12.51 3.04
N ASP A 62 4.42 12.44 2.54
CA ASP A 62 5.65 12.22 3.31
C ASP A 62 6.45 13.52 3.27
N GLY A 63 6.26 14.37 4.28
CA GLY A 63 6.77 15.75 4.22
C GLY A 63 6.20 16.49 3.01
N PRO A 64 7.05 17.01 2.10
CA PRO A 64 6.61 17.74 0.91
C PRO A 64 6.15 16.83 -0.23
N ASP A 65 6.50 15.55 -0.19
CA ASP A 65 6.26 14.61 -1.28
C ASP A 65 4.83 14.08 -1.25
N LEU A 66 4.13 14.18 -2.37
CA LEU A 66 2.88 13.45 -2.59
C LEU A 66 3.23 12.02 -3.05
N VAL A 67 2.85 11.04 -2.25
CA VAL A 67 3.23 9.64 -2.45
C VAL A 67 2.00 8.81 -2.82
N PHE A 68 2.12 8.07 -3.91
CA PHE A 68 1.14 7.07 -4.34
C PHE A 68 1.69 5.71 -3.96
N ILE A 69 0.95 4.96 -3.14
CA ILE A 69 1.44 3.73 -2.54
C ILE A 69 0.62 2.55 -3.08
N GLU A 70 1.30 1.61 -3.73
CA GLU A 70 0.76 0.30 -4.09
C GLU A 70 1.06 -0.68 -2.96
N VAL A 71 0.06 -1.46 -2.56
CA VAL A 71 0.19 -2.47 -1.51
C VAL A 71 0.03 -3.86 -2.10
N ARG A 72 1.00 -4.72 -1.84
CA ARG A 72 0.99 -6.12 -2.26
C ARG A 72 1.07 -7.05 -1.06
N THR A 73 0.15 -7.99 -0.99
CA THR A 73 0.10 -8.97 0.10
C THR A 73 0.19 -10.37 -0.45
N ARG A 74 1.06 -11.19 0.13
CA ARG A 74 1.29 -12.58 -0.25
C ARG A 74 1.40 -13.47 0.98
N HIS A 75 1.07 -14.74 0.83
CA HIS A 75 1.36 -15.77 1.83
C HIS A 75 2.79 -16.30 1.65
N ALA A 76 3.51 -16.47 2.76
CA ALA A 76 4.82 -17.12 2.77
C ALA A 76 4.68 -18.65 2.56
N PRO A 77 5.69 -19.32 1.96
CA PRO A 77 6.87 -18.71 1.36
C PRO A 77 6.60 -18.15 -0.03
N THR A 78 7.07 -16.95 -0.29
CA THR A 78 7.04 -16.40 -1.65
C THR A 78 8.40 -15.81 -2.00
N GLN A 79 8.77 -15.94 -3.28
CA GLN A 79 9.87 -15.17 -3.84
C GLN A 79 9.29 -13.83 -4.32
N PHE A 80 9.17 -12.91 -3.40
CA PHE A 80 8.68 -11.58 -3.73
C PHE A 80 9.78 -10.76 -4.41
N SER A 81 9.45 -10.25 -5.59
CA SER A 81 10.32 -9.32 -6.31
C SER A 81 9.50 -8.09 -6.68
N PRO A 82 9.89 -6.89 -6.22
CA PRO A 82 9.20 -5.65 -6.59
C PRO A 82 9.10 -5.46 -8.10
N GLU A 83 10.17 -5.79 -8.82
CA GLU A 83 10.23 -5.65 -10.28
C GLU A 83 9.24 -6.57 -11.00
N LYS A 84 8.95 -7.74 -10.43
CA LYS A 84 8.00 -8.71 -11.00
C LYS A 84 6.57 -8.45 -10.58
N SER A 85 6.36 -7.82 -9.43
CA SER A 85 5.02 -7.57 -8.90
C SER A 85 4.31 -6.41 -9.61
N VAL A 86 5.08 -5.49 -10.18
CA VAL A 86 4.56 -4.32 -10.90
C VAL A 86 5.22 -4.25 -12.27
N ASP A 87 4.56 -4.81 -13.27
CA ASP A 87 5.02 -4.80 -14.67
C ASP A 87 4.81 -3.43 -15.34
N GLY A 88 5.22 -3.31 -16.61
CA GLY A 88 5.11 -2.08 -17.38
C GLY A 88 3.68 -1.57 -17.51
N LYS A 89 2.71 -2.46 -17.70
CA LYS A 89 1.28 -2.10 -17.80
C LYS A 89 0.76 -1.53 -16.48
N LYS A 90 1.14 -2.15 -15.37
CA LYS A 90 0.74 -1.68 -14.04
C LYS A 90 1.38 -0.34 -13.71
N ARG A 91 2.64 -0.13 -14.09
CA ARG A 91 3.32 1.17 -13.94
C ARG A 91 2.61 2.27 -14.70
N ASP A 92 2.30 2.04 -15.97
CA ASP A 92 1.55 2.99 -16.79
C ASP A 92 0.17 3.30 -16.21
N GLN A 93 -0.51 2.29 -15.69
CA GLN A 93 -1.79 2.45 -15.01
C GLN A 93 -1.66 3.32 -13.76
N LEU A 94 -0.67 3.04 -12.91
CA LEU A 94 -0.43 3.82 -11.69
C LEU A 94 -0.12 5.29 -12.00
N GLU A 95 0.70 5.55 -13.00
CA GLU A 95 1.00 6.92 -13.44
C GLU A 95 -0.26 7.64 -13.92
N ARG A 96 -1.06 7.02 -14.78
CA ARG A 96 -2.31 7.62 -15.26
C ARG A 96 -3.28 7.93 -14.13
N LEU A 97 -3.42 7.00 -13.18
CA LEU A 97 -4.27 7.19 -12.00
C LEU A 97 -3.76 8.32 -11.11
N ALA A 98 -2.45 8.41 -10.91
CA ALA A 98 -1.83 9.46 -10.13
C ALA A 98 -2.08 10.85 -10.75
N TYR A 99 -1.84 11.00 -12.04
CA TYR A 99 -2.11 12.27 -12.75
C TYR A 99 -3.59 12.62 -12.73
N SER A 100 -4.48 11.63 -12.89
CA SER A 100 -5.92 11.84 -12.80
C SER A 100 -6.35 12.32 -11.41
N PHE A 101 -5.76 11.76 -10.35
CA PHE A 101 -5.98 12.22 -8.98
C PHE A 101 -5.51 13.66 -8.78
N MET A 102 -4.29 13.95 -9.21
CA MET A 102 -3.71 15.30 -9.11
C MET A 102 -4.52 16.34 -9.85
N GLU A 103 -4.94 16.04 -11.07
CA GLU A 103 -5.78 16.93 -11.87
C GLU A 103 -7.12 17.20 -11.19
N ARG A 104 -7.79 16.16 -10.71
CA ARG A 104 -9.09 16.28 -10.04
C ARG A 104 -9.04 17.11 -8.77
N HIS A 105 -7.93 17.06 -8.04
CA HIS A 105 -7.73 17.79 -6.79
C HIS A 105 -6.88 19.05 -6.94
N GLU A 106 -6.60 19.47 -8.18
CA GLU A 106 -5.82 20.67 -8.50
C GLU A 106 -4.45 20.70 -7.80
N LEU A 107 -3.78 19.54 -7.74
CA LEU A 107 -2.48 19.39 -7.14
C LEU A 107 -1.39 19.51 -8.20
N TYR A 108 -0.82 20.70 -8.32
CA TYR A 108 0.21 21.01 -9.32
C TYR A 108 1.51 21.43 -8.63
N ASP A 109 2.61 21.30 -9.37
CA ASP A 109 3.93 21.83 -8.99
C ASP A 109 4.43 21.32 -7.62
N LEU A 110 4.17 20.05 -7.32
CA LEU A 110 4.71 19.41 -6.13
C LEU A 110 5.46 18.12 -6.49
N PRO A 111 6.46 17.74 -5.69
CA PRO A 111 7.17 16.50 -5.93
C PRO A 111 6.25 15.31 -5.68
N ILE A 112 6.27 14.35 -6.59
CA ILE A 112 5.53 13.11 -6.48
C ILE A 112 6.47 11.92 -6.38
N ARG A 113 6.02 10.85 -5.73
CA ARG A 113 6.77 9.61 -5.58
C ARG A 113 5.83 8.43 -5.61
N PHE A 114 6.30 7.32 -6.14
CA PHE A 114 5.58 6.04 -6.13
C PHE A 114 6.29 5.07 -5.21
N ASP A 115 5.58 4.57 -4.21
CA ASP A 115 6.11 3.63 -3.25
C ASP A 115 5.38 2.29 -3.34
N LEU A 116 6.07 1.22 -3.00
CA LEU A 116 5.51 -0.12 -2.91
C LEU A 116 5.66 -0.62 -1.47
N ILE A 117 4.56 -1.06 -0.89
CA ILE A 117 4.57 -1.77 0.39
C ILE A 117 4.21 -3.22 0.14
N ALA A 118 5.14 -4.11 0.42
CA ALA A 118 4.99 -5.55 0.30
C ALA A 118 4.81 -6.18 1.66
N ILE A 119 3.74 -6.96 1.82
CA ILE A 119 3.43 -7.66 3.06
C ILE A 119 3.40 -9.16 2.78
N GLU A 120 4.25 -9.90 3.48
CA GLU A 120 4.31 -11.34 3.42
C GLU A 120 3.84 -11.92 4.75
N THR A 121 2.79 -12.74 4.71
CA THR A 121 2.19 -13.33 5.92
C THR A 121 2.58 -14.79 6.06
N SER A 122 2.83 -15.20 7.29
CA SER A 122 3.05 -16.60 7.66
C SER A 122 2.11 -17.04 8.78
N ALA A 123 2.25 -18.30 9.25
CA ALA A 123 1.44 -18.80 10.36
C ALA A 123 1.65 -18.02 11.66
N ARG A 124 2.85 -17.50 11.90
CA ARG A 124 3.28 -16.90 13.17
C ARG A 124 3.46 -15.38 13.13
N ASP A 125 3.80 -14.84 11.97
CA ASP A 125 4.13 -13.42 11.82
C ASP A 125 3.76 -12.88 10.44
N TYR A 126 4.04 -11.62 10.22
CA TYR A 126 4.11 -11.05 8.89
C TYR A 126 5.30 -10.08 8.80
N CYS A 127 5.81 -9.93 7.58
CA CYS A 127 6.91 -9.05 7.27
C CYS A 127 6.42 -7.97 6.32
N LEU A 128 6.71 -6.72 6.63
CA LEU A 128 6.43 -5.58 5.78
C LEU A 128 7.74 -5.03 5.25
N ARG A 129 7.79 -4.83 3.93
CA ARG A 129 8.90 -4.14 3.25
C ARG A 129 8.37 -2.92 2.54
N HIS A 130 9.03 -1.81 2.74
CA HIS A 130 8.69 -0.55 2.11
C HIS A 130 9.78 -0.17 1.09
N TYR A 131 9.38 -0.08 -0.16
CA TYR A 131 10.24 0.32 -1.27
C TYR A 131 9.86 1.73 -1.70
N SER A 132 10.64 2.70 -1.25
CA SER A 132 10.43 4.11 -1.57
C SER A 132 10.97 4.40 -2.97
N GLY A 133 10.16 5.07 -3.78
CA GLY A 133 10.56 5.45 -5.13
C GLY A 133 10.84 4.23 -6.03
N PHE A 134 9.96 3.22 -6.03
CA PHE A 134 10.21 1.99 -6.76
C PHE A 134 10.01 2.11 -8.29
N MET A 135 9.48 3.21 -8.75
CA MET A 135 9.33 3.54 -10.18
C MET A 135 9.49 5.02 -10.46
#